data_b825106b90035d92db4246cc3c9b76f1
#
_entry.id   b825106b90035d92db4246cc3c9b76f1
#
_cell.length_a   1.000
_cell.length_b   1.000
_cell.length_c   1.000
_cell.angle_alpha   90.00
_cell.angle_beta   90.00
_cell.angle_gamma   90.00
#
_symmetry.space_group_name_H-M   'P 1'
#
loop_
_entity.id
_entity.type
_entity.pdbx_description
1 polymer ?
#
loop_
_entity_poly.entity_id
_entity_poly.type
_entity_poly.pdbx_seq_one_letter_code
_entity_poly.pdbx_strand_id
1 'polypeptide(L)'
;ITEEGTLNNATFPAAVSRGPIGPAWLTGSLVAECLSQMLDRSLELGKNVQATCCGTWDTAIIAGLDERGEQPAPFLNIIMEPMAGGYGARPHADGIDTGGLFCIPMGRIPDVEMTEFLYPVLTLWRREVPDSGGPGRHRGGVAASVAITPHGTSVPMGLVLASAGKAVAQNAGLCGGHPGNTGLDVIARQSRVTEMLAAGQMPSTLAEISDTLEPGQNYASSYLAPGEVLAMTWQGGGGYGDPLTREPDAVARDVREQKVTTEAARAVYGVVLEDGTVNTAATSAERDHQRARRREQSRILRDTDGKANLATARRLDDNLVETAAPGGAGTVVACRHCAEILGGTAADAELALAIHEGPSTEAGPQIIANPADYVDAPVVFRQYCCPSCWTALYSAVVPASHVDTMTTLGRLTATTGS
;
A
#
# COMPACT_ATOMS: atom_id res chain seq x y z
N ILE A 1 7.34 17.57 17.65
CA ILE A 1 6.85 17.69 19.05
C ILE A 1 5.44 17.13 19.06
N THR A 2 5.17 16.15 19.91
CA THR A 2 3.85 15.55 20.10
C THR A 2 3.24 16.04 21.41
N GLU A 3 1.93 16.24 21.42
CA GLU A 3 1.20 16.67 22.60
C GLU A 3 1.27 15.61 23.70
N GLU A 4 1.45 16.05 24.94
CA GLU A 4 1.52 15.18 26.11
C GLU A 4 0.17 14.50 26.35
N GLY A 5 0.18 13.23 26.76
CA GLY A 5 -1.03 12.43 26.96
C GLY A 5 -1.58 11.76 25.69
N THR A 6 -0.91 11.93 24.53
CA THR A 6 -1.27 11.25 23.28
C THR A 6 -0.60 9.88 23.14
N LEU A 7 -1.01 9.09 22.14
CA LEU A 7 -0.43 7.77 21.84
C LEU A 7 1.09 7.81 21.60
N ASN A 8 1.61 8.93 21.07
CA ASN A 8 3.04 9.11 20.80
C ASN A 8 3.80 9.82 21.92
N ASN A 9 3.12 10.27 22.96
CA ASN A 9 3.69 10.96 24.11
C ASN A 9 2.86 10.66 25.37
N ALA A 10 2.87 9.39 25.74
CA ALA A 10 2.08 8.88 26.86
C ALA A 10 2.62 9.38 28.21
N THR A 11 1.72 9.77 29.10
CA THR A 11 2.03 10.21 30.46
C THR A 11 1.98 9.02 31.41
N PHE A 12 3.00 8.90 32.28
CA PHE A 12 2.98 7.88 33.36
C PHE A 12 1.70 8.00 34.19
N PRO A 13 1.00 6.88 34.54
CA PRO A 13 1.39 5.46 34.39
C PRO A 13 0.75 4.73 33.18
N ALA A 14 0.55 5.39 32.04
CA ALA A 14 -0.08 4.77 30.88
C ALA A 14 0.71 3.55 30.39
N ALA A 15 -0.01 2.50 29.99
CA ALA A 15 0.60 1.31 29.39
C ALA A 15 1.02 1.61 27.94
N VAL A 16 2.28 1.32 27.61
CA VAL A 16 2.88 1.65 26.29
C VAL A 16 3.34 0.43 25.50
N SER A 17 3.01 -0.77 25.95
CA SER A 17 3.52 -2.04 25.35
C SER A 17 3.23 -2.18 23.86
N ARG A 18 2.18 -1.55 23.34
CA ARG A 18 1.78 -1.60 21.93
C ARG A 18 2.12 -0.32 21.15
N GLY A 19 2.67 0.68 21.82
CA GLY A 19 3.03 1.97 21.21
C GLY A 19 4.00 1.86 20.02
N PRO A 20 5.03 0.99 20.04
CA PRO A 20 5.94 0.86 18.90
C PRO A 20 5.29 0.30 17.64
N ILE A 21 4.34 -0.62 17.74
CA ILE A 21 3.77 -1.36 16.59
C ILE A 21 2.86 -0.48 15.74
N GLY A 22 2.06 0.37 16.34
CA GLY A 22 1.15 1.27 15.64
C GLY A 22 1.70 2.69 15.50
N PRO A 23 1.56 3.51 16.56
CA PRO A 23 1.77 4.94 16.44
C PRO A 23 3.22 5.34 16.16
N ALA A 24 4.23 4.66 16.73
CA ALA A 24 5.62 5.00 16.47
C ALA A 24 6.05 4.64 15.04
N TRP A 25 5.61 3.48 14.56
CA TRP A 25 5.88 3.05 13.18
C TRP A 25 5.22 3.97 12.15
N LEU A 26 3.94 4.29 12.35
CA LEU A 26 3.20 5.20 11.49
C LEU A 26 3.85 6.60 11.48
N THR A 27 4.30 7.10 12.64
CA THR A 27 5.02 8.37 12.72
C THR A 27 6.29 8.36 11.86
N GLY A 28 7.07 7.27 11.89
CA GLY A 28 8.26 7.12 11.04
C GLY A 28 7.91 7.14 9.55
N SER A 29 6.86 6.43 9.15
CA SER A 29 6.37 6.41 7.76
C SER A 29 5.91 7.79 7.29
N LEU A 30 5.15 8.52 8.12
CA LEU A 30 4.70 9.89 7.82
C LEU A 30 5.88 10.88 7.70
N VAL A 31 6.90 10.77 8.55
CA VAL A 31 8.10 11.61 8.44
C VAL A 31 8.83 11.33 7.12
N ALA A 32 8.99 10.06 6.75
CA ALA A 32 9.62 9.68 5.49
C ALA A 32 8.83 10.19 4.27
N GLU A 33 7.50 10.14 4.32
CA GLU A 33 6.62 10.68 3.28
C GLU A 33 6.74 12.20 3.16
N CYS A 34 6.69 12.93 4.28
CA CYS A 34 6.91 14.38 4.28
C CYS A 34 8.25 14.77 3.69
N LEU A 35 9.33 14.07 4.07
CA LEU A 35 10.67 14.31 3.52
C LEU A 35 10.70 14.01 2.02
N SER A 36 10.08 12.94 1.56
CA SER A 36 9.98 12.61 0.13
C SER A 36 9.26 13.70 -0.66
N GLN A 37 8.13 14.21 -0.17
CA GLN A 37 7.41 15.32 -0.81
C GLN A 37 8.23 16.61 -0.85
N MET A 38 9.00 16.92 0.21
CA MET A 38 9.90 18.07 0.23
C MET A 38 11.05 17.93 -0.80
N LEU A 39 11.62 16.73 -0.91
CA LEU A 39 12.71 16.43 -1.86
C LEU A 39 12.23 16.46 -3.32
N ASP A 40 10.96 16.13 -3.59
CA ASP A 40 10.41 16.08 -4.95
C ASP A 40 10.43 17.44 -5.67
N ARG A 41 10.51 18.55 -4.93
CA ARG A 41 10.68 19.89 -5.50
C ARG A 41 12.07 20.14 -6.11
N SER A 42 13.07 19.38 -5.70
CA SER A 42 14.46 19.55 -6.14
C SER A 42 14.78 18.63 -7.31
N LEU A 43 15.30 19.17 -8.42
CA LEU A 43 15.77 18.34 -9.54
C LEU A 43 16.94 17.43 -9.13
N GLU A 44 17.79 17.89 -8.23
CA GLU A 44 18.96 17.14 -7.76
C GLU A 44 18.57 16.08 -6.74
N LEU A 45 17.78 16.44 -5.72
CA LEU A 45 17.42 15.59 -4.60
C LEU A 45 16.17 14.73 -4.91
N GLY A 46 15.37 15.12 -5.90
CA GLY A 46 14.15 14.41 -6.30
C GLY A 46 14.40 12.96 -6.70
N LYS A 47 15.61 12.60 -7.15
CA LYS A 47 16.00 11.20 -7.37
C LYS A 47 15.95 10.32 -6.12
N ASN A 48 15.98 10.92 -4.92
CA ASN A 48 15.94 10.23 -3.65
C ASN A 48 14.51 10.08 -3.10
N VAL A 49 13.52 10.65 -3.77
CA VAL A 49 12.10 10.49 -3.41
C VAL A 49 11.72 9.04 -3.46
N GLN A 50 10.95 8.61 -2.48
CA GLN A 50 10.42 7.27 -2.40
C GLN A 50 9.01 7.33 -1.81
N ALA A 51 8.07 6.64 -2.44
CA ALA A 51 6.75 6.42 -1.87
C ALA A 51 6.85 5.60 -0.57
N THR A 52 5.81 5.56 0.22
CA THR A 52 5.85 4.91 1.52
C THR A 52 6.14 3.42 1.37
N CYS A 53 7.12 2.92 2.13
CA CYS A 53 7.41 1.49 2.26
C CYS A 53 6.28 0.80 3.03
N CYS A 54 6.36 -0.51 3.24
CA CYS A 54 5.36 -1.24 4.00
C CYS A 54 5.01 -0.47 5.29
N GLY A 55 3.71 -0.26 5.52
CA GLY A 55 3.27 0.77 6.45
C GLY A 55 3.36 0.43 7.93
N THR A 56 3.54 -0.85 8.27
CA THR A 56 3.57 -1.28 9.70
C THR A 56 4.22 -2.64 9.87
N TRP A 57 4.60 -2.92 11.10
CA TRP A 57 5.01 -4.25 11.51
C TRP A 57 3.78 -5.05 11.95
N ASP A 58 3.45 -6.09 11.19
CA ASP A 58 2.47 -7.09 11.59
C ASP A 58 3.19 -8.17 12.41
N THR A 59 2.73 -8.40 13.63
CA THR A 59 3.34 -9.35 14.52
C THR A 59 2.35 -10.45 14.86
N ALA A 60 2.76 -11.69 14.70
CA ALA A 60 2.09 -12.84 15.29
C ALA A 60 3.03 -13.52 16.28
N ILE A 61 2.55 -13.74 17.50
CA ILE A 61 3.25 -14.51 18.53
C ILE A 61 2.47 -15.79 18.73
N ILE A 62 3.14 -16.92 18.63
CA ILE A 62 2.60 -18.23 18.93
C ILE A 62 3.32 -18.84 20.13
N ALA A 63 2.57 -19.47 21.01
CA ALA A 63 3.11 -20.13 22.20
C ALA A 63 2.29 -21.37 22.54
N GLY A 64 2.94 -22.40 23.07
CA GLY A 64 2.26 -23.64 23.40
C GLY A 64 3.22 -24.71 23.90
N LEU A 65 2.89 -25.96 23.60
CA LEU A 65 3.72 -27.13 23.91
C LEU A 65 4.21 -27.78 22.61
N ASP A 66 5.49 -28.03 22.56
CA ASP A 66 6.13 -28.90 21.56
C ASP A 66 6.14 -30.34 22.11
N GLU A 67 5.38 -31.23 21.48
CA GLU A 67 5.24 -32.63 21.88
C GLU A 67 6.09 -33.59 21.03
N ARG A 68 7.00 -33.07 20.19
CA ARG A 68 7.85 -33.89 19.30
C ARG A 68 9.02 -34.57 20.03
N GLY A 69 9.41 -34.08 21.19
CA GLY A 69 10.48 -34.67 22.02
C GLY A 69 9.97 -35.76 22.96
N GLU A 70 10.89 -36.37 23.74
CA GLU A 70 10.54 -37.35 24.74
C GLU A 70 9.61 -36.83 25.85
N GLN A 71 9.70 -35.53 26.12
CA GLN A 71 8.79 -34.80 27.04
C GLN A 71 8.32 -33.53 26.39
N PRO A 72 7.02 -33.18 26.56
CA PRO A 72 6.51 -31.90 26.09
C PRO A 72 7.28 -30.72 26.67
N ALA A 73 7.66 -29.78 25.83
CA ALA A 73 8.39 -28.59 26.22
C ALA A 73 7.62 -27.32 25.82
N PRO A 74 7.58 -26.28 26.68
CA PRO A 74 6.96 -25.01 26.30
C PRO A 74 7.80 -24.31 25.25
N PHE A 75 7.13 -23.66 24.29
CA PHE A 75 7.77 -22.82 23.31
C PHE A 75 7.05 -21.46 23.18
N LEU A 76 7.78 -20.48 22.68
CA LEU A 76 7.26 -19.19 22.21
C LEU A 76 8.04 -18.82 20.95
N ASN A 77 7.33 -18.41 19.92
CA ASN A 77 7.91 -17.87 18.70
C ASN A 77 7.22 -16.58 18.29
N ILE A 78 8.01 -15.63 17.84
CA ILE A 78 7.54 -14.41 17.14
C ILE A 78 7.73 -14.65 15.66
N ILE A 79 6.63 -14.66 14.90
CA ILE A 79 6.68 -14.82 13.45
C ILE A 79 7.29 -13.56 12.84
N MET A 80 8.43 -13.73 12.18
CA MET A 80 9.27 -12.63 11.67
C MET A 80 9.07 -12.34 10.17
N GLU A 81 8.19 -13.04 9.53
CA GLU A 81 7.86 -12.89 8.11
C GLU A 81 7.44 -11.46 7.72
N PRO A 82 6.85 -10.58 8.61
CA PRO A 82 6.61 -9.18 8.28
C PRO A 82 7.84 -8.40 7.81
N MET A 83 9.03 -8.94 7.98
CA MET A 83 10.24 -8.35 7.37
C MET A 83 10.30 -8.49 5.85
N ALA A 84 9.36 -9.17 5.22
CA ALA A 84 9.22 -9.29 3.76
C ALA A 84 8.20 -8.30 3.17
N GLY A 85 8.11 -7.09 3.70
CA GLY A 85 7.30 -6.00 3.15
C GLY A 85 7.90 -5.38 1.88
N GLY A 86 7.07 -4.77 1.05
CA GLY A 86 7.50 -4.09 -0.16
C GLY A 86 8.00 -2.66 0.10
N TYR A 87 9.00 -2.21 -0.65
CA TYR A 87 9.45 -0.82 -0.62
C TYR A 87 8.66 0.04 -1.59
N GLY A 88 8.48 1.31 -1.24
CA GLY A 88 7.82 2.29 -2.09
C GLY A 88 8.56 2.54 -3.40
N ALA A 89 7.80 2.87 -4.44
CA ALA A 89 8.32 3.25 -5.74
C ALA A 89 9.09 4.58 -5.70
N ARG A 90 9.94 4.78 -6.70
CA ARG A 90 10.73 6.00 -6.91
C ARG A 90 10.34 6.68 -8.23
N PRO A 91 10.72 7.94 -8.45
CA PRO A 91 10.43 8.63 -9.70
C PRO A 91 10.95 7.96 -10.96
N HIS A 92 11.94 7.07 -10.82
CA HIS A 92 12.68 6.44 -11.93
C HIS A 92 12.78 4.91 -11.84
N ALA A 93 12.18 4.30 -10.81
CA ALA A 93 12.24 2.86 -10.59
C ALA A 93 11.05 2.35 -9.77
N ASP A 94 10.70 1.11 -10.00
CA ASP A 94 9.76 0.37 -9.17
C ASP A 94 10.31 0.20 -7.74
N GLY A 95 9.42 -0.03 -6.79
CA GLY A 95 9.76 -0.41 -5.44
C GLY A 95 10.42 -1.78 -5.39
N ILE A 96 11.20 -2.03 -4.34
CA ILE A 96 11.88 -3.32 -4.15
C ILE A 96 10.87 -4.32 -3.60
N ASP A 97 10.69 -5.42 -4.32
CA ASP A 97 9.83 -6.53 -3.92
C ASP A 97 10.41 -7.19 -2.66
N THR A 98 9.56 -7.49 -1.69
CA THR A 98 9.96 -8.11 -0.40
C THR A 98 11.21 -7.49 0.21
N GLY A 99 11.38 -6.18 0.03
CA GLY A 99 12.60 -5.43 0.40
C GLY A 99 12.84 -5.30 1.89
N GLY A 100 11.85 -5.55 2.71
CA GLY A 100 11.91 -5.49 4.17
C GLY A 100 11.09 -4.35 4.76
N LEU A 101 11.46 -3.95 5.97
CA LEU A 101 10.84 -2.82 6.67
C LEU A 101 11.65 -1.55 6.44
N PHE A 102 11.00 -0.40 6.34
CA PHE A 102 11.67 0.85 5.99
C PHE A 102 12.81 1.25 6.97
N CYS A 103 12.70 0.88 8.23
CA CYS A 103 13.71 1.17 9.26
C CYS A 103 14.67 0.00 9.53
N ILE A 104 14.51 -1.15 8.85
CA ILE A 104 15.34 -2.34 8.98
C ILE A 104 15.73 -2.84 7.58
N PRO A 105 16.52 -2.08 6.83
CA PRO A 105 16.77 -2.37 5.41
C PRO A 105 17.59 -3.65 5.16
N MET A 106 18.17 -4.24 6.21
CA MET A 106 18.91 -5.51 6.14
C MET A 106 18.25 -6.62 6.94
N GLY A 107 16.96 -6.46 7.27
CA GLY A 107 16.19 -7.51 7.92
C GLY A 107 16.17 -8.77 7.09
N ARG A 108 16.14 -9.93 7.75
CA ARG A 108 16.07 -11.25 7.13
C ARG A 108 14.89 -12.00 7.73
N ILE A 109 14.13 -12.65 6.88
CA ILE A 109 13.12 -13.60 7.32
C ILE A 109 13.80 -14.91 7.73
N PRO A 110 13.25 -15.66 8.70
CA PRO A 110 13.80 -16.93 9.15
C PRO A 110 13.83 -17.96 8.02
N ASP A 111 14.73 -18.90 8.15
CA ASP A 111 14.72 -20.11 7.33
C ASP A 111 13.52 -20.99 7.73
N VAL A 112 12.78 -21.51 6.74
CA VAL A 112 11.56 -22.32 6.98
C VAL A 112 11.89 -23.62 7.70
N GLU A 113 12.93 -24.33 7.24
CA GLU A 113 13.32 -25.64 7.79
C GLU A 113 13.80 -25.49 9.23
N MET A 114 14.55 -24.41 9.52
CA MET A 114 14.97 -24.10 10.89
C MET A 114 13.79 -23.71 11.78
N THR A 115 12.80 -22.99 11.25
CA THR A 115 11.59 -22.64 11.99
C THR A 115 10.79 -23.89 12.35
N GLU A 116 10.59 -24.78 11.39
CA GLU A 116 9.90 -26.06 11.60
C GLU A 116 10.68 -27.01 12.50
N PHE A 117 12.02 -26.97 12.44
CA PHE A 117 12.86 -27.73 13.37
C PHE A 117 12.75 -27.24 14.83
N LEU A 118 12.70 -25.93 15.02
CA LEU A 118 12.69 -25.31 16.36
C LEU A 118 11.30 -25.25 16.99
N TYR A 119 10.24 -25.18 16.18
CA TYR A 119 8.87 -24.96 16.64
C TYR A 119 7.89 -25.98 16.04
N PRO A 120 6.82 -26.35 16.75
CA PRO A 120 5.87 -27.37 16.29
C PRO A 120 4.86 -26.76 15.27
N VAL A 121 5.37 -26.24 14.18
CA VAL A 121 4.61 -25.68 13.07
C VAL A 121 5.03 -26.31 11.74
N LEU A 122 4.12 -26.29 10.77
CA LEU A 122 4.39 -26.64 9.38
C LEU A 122 4.02 -25.43 8.50
N THR A 123 4.93 -25.03 7.64
CA THR A 123 4.73 -23.94 6.67
C THR A 123 4.08 -24.50 5.40
N LEU A 124 2.89 -24.04 5.07
CA LEU A 124 2.16 -24.49 3.87
C LEU A 124 2.62 -23.74 2.63
N TRP A 125 2.88 -22.45 2.76
CA TRP A 125 3.53 -21.62 1.74
C TRP A 125 4.19 -20.39 2.34
N ARG A 126 5.17 -19.88 1.63
CA ARG A 126 5.77 -18.55 1.79
C ARG A 126 6.10 -18.03 0.40
N ARG A 127 5.41 -16.97 -0.02
CA ARG A 127 5.48 -16.48 -1.40
C ARG A 127 5.20 -14.99 -1.49
N GLU A 128 5.64 -14.38 -2.59
CA GLU A 128 5.21 -13.04 -2.97
C GLU A 128 3.74 -13.04 -3.41
N VAL A 129 3.07 -11.91 -3.18
CA VAL A 129 1.63 -11.74 -3.48
C VAL A 129 1.51 -10.81 -4.68
N PRO A 130 1.02 -11.29 -5.83
CA PRO A 130 0.68 -10.42 -6.95
C PRO A 130 -0.24 -9.29 -6.52
N ASP A 131 -0.15 -8.16 -7.21
CA ASP A 131 -0.95 -6.95 -6.98
C ASP A 131 -0.77 -6.28 -5.61
N SER A 132 0.07 -6.77 -4.72
CA SER A 132 0.26 -6.17 -3.39
C SER A 132 1.06 -4.87 -3.42
N GLY A 133 1.88 -4.62 -4.44
CA GLY A 133 2.54 -3.33 -4.65
C GLY A 133 1.58 -2.27 -5.16
N GLY A 134 1.64 -1.07 -4.59
CA GLY A 134 0.81 0.06 -5.02
C GLY A 134 0.96 0.39 -6.50
N PRO A 135 -0.14 0.47 -7.25
CA PRO A 135 -0.09 0.85 -8.67
C PRO A 135 0.48 2.25 -8.88
N GLY A 136 1.25 2.41 -9.96
CA GLY A 136 1.83 3.70 -10.35
C GLY A 136 2.51 3.64 -11.70
N ARG A 137 3.01 4.77 -12.20
CA ARG A 137 3.96 4.80 -13.32
C ARG A 137 5.16 3.91 -13.01
N HIS A 138 5.60 3.97 -11.75
CA HIS A 138 6.44 2.97 -11.11
C HIS A 138 5.64 2.33 -9.98
N ARG A 139 5.53 0.98 -10.00
CA ARG A 139 4.78 0.27 -8.97
C ARG A 139 5.58 0.16 -7.68
N GLY A 140 4.89 0.11 -6.57
CA GLY A 140 5.48 -0.32 -5.30
C GLY A 140 5.97 -1.76 -5.36
N GLY A 141 6.92 -2.10 -4.50
CA GLY A 141 7.37 -3.48 -4.32
C GLY A 141 6.25 -4.35 -3.75
N VAL A 142 6.15 -5.58 -4.21
CA VAL A 142 5.18 -6.54 -3.68
C VAL A 142 5.57 -7.03 -2.29
N ALA A 143 4.57 -7.40 -1.52
CA ALA A 143 4.72 -8.04 -0.21
C ALA A 143 4.71 -9.57 -0.33
N ALA A 144 4.97 -10.23 0.79
CA ALA A 144 4.84 -11.67 0.90
C ALA A 144 3.61 -12.10 1.70
N SER A 145 3.27 -13.38 1.58
CA SER A 145 2.32 -14.08 2.42
C SER A 145 2.93 -15.37 2.94
N VAL A 146 2.60 -15.74 4.17
CA VAL A 146 2.90 -17.04 4.77
C VAL A 146 1.62 -17.69 5.26
N ALA A 147 1.56 -19.01 5.19
CA ALA A 147 0.55 -19.79 5.91
C ALA A 147 1.22 -20.91 6.70
N ILE A 148 0.80 -21.05 7.94
CA ILE A 148 1.29 -22.05 8.88
C ILE A 148 0.13 -22.81 9.54
N THR A 149 0.40 -24.05 9.91
CA THR A 149 -0.51 -24.88 10.73
C THR A 149 0.27 -25.48 11.91
N PRO A 150 -0.36 -25.69 13.08
CA PRO A 150 0.24 -26.46 14.16
C PRO A 150 0.63 -27.87 13.68
N HIS A 151 1.83 -28.29 14.01
CA HIS A 151 2.34 -29.62 13.64
C HIS A 151 3.21 -30.20 14.76
N GLY A 152 2.92 -31.44 15.17
CA GLY A 152 3.65 -32.06 16.28
C GLY A 152 3.24 -31.56 17.66
N THR A 153 2.00 -31.10 17.78
CA THR A 153 1.31 -30.77 19.03
C THR A 153 -0.15 -31.21 18.95
N SER A 154 -0.71 -31.68 20.06
CA SER A 154 -2.12 -32.08 20.18
C SER A 154 -2.99 -30.98 20.82
N VAL A 155 -2.37 -29.95 21.37
CA VAL A 155 -3.05 -28.86 22.06
C VAL A 155 -3.05 -27.57 21.23
N PRO A 156 -4.11 -26.73 21.35
CA PRO A 156 -4.13 -25.44 20.69
C PRO A 156 -2.95 -24.56 21.14
N MET A 157 -2.35 -23.85 20.20
CA MET A 157 -1.34 -22.81 20.45
C MET A 157 -2.04 -21.51 20.83
N GLY A 158 -1.56 -20.80 21.82
CA GLY A 158 -1.90 -19.40 22.02
C GLY A 158 -1.41 -18.56 20.84
N LEU A 159 -2.25 -17.65 20.37
CA LEU A 159 -1.97 -16.75 19.26
C LEU A 159 -2.23 -15.32 19.69
N VAL A 160 -1.23 -14.46 19.57
CA VAL A 160 -1.38 -13.00 19.73
C VAL A 160 -1.09 -12.33 18.41
N LEU A 161 -2.07 -11.61 17.87
CA LEU A 161 -1.91 -10.77 16.69
C LEU A 161 -1.76 -9.30 17.11
N ALA A 162 -0.84 -8.60 16.49
CA ALA A 162 -0.65 -7.17 16.66
C ALA A 162 -0.23 -6.56 15.32
N SER A 163 -1.17 -5.89 14.67
CA SER A 163 -0.96 -5.32 13.34
C SER A 163 -1.76 -4.02 13.16
N ALA A 164 -1.46 -3.29 12.08
CA ALA A 164 -2.21 -2.12 11.65
C ALA A 164 -2.28 -2.09 10.11
N GLY A 165 -2.98 -1.12 9.53
CA GLY A 165 -3.07 -0.99 8.07
C GLY A 165 -4.02 -1.98 7.39
N LYS A 166 -5.00 -2.54 8.15
CA LYS A 166 -6.03 -3.43 7.60
C LYS A 166 -7.22 -2.65 7.03
N ALA A 167 -7.75 -1.69 7.79
CA ALA A 167 -8.85 -0.84 7.32
C ALA A 167 -8.40 0.21 6.31
N VAL A 168 -7.24 0.81 6.55
CA VAL A 168 -6.64 1.86 5.71
C VAL A 168 -5.22 1.45 5.39
N ALA A 169 -4.88 1.42 4.11
CA ALA A 169 -3.53 1.17 3.65
C ALA A 169 -2.60 2.31 4.13
N GLN A 170 -1.55 1.96 4.88
CA GLN A 170 -0.63 2.92 5.50
C GLN A 170 0.61 3.21 4.63
N ASN A 171 0.69 2.59 3.50
CA ASN A 171 1.78 2.61 2.51
C ASN A 171 1.40 3.49 1.32
N ALA A 172 1.26 4.79 1.60
CA ALA A 172 0.78 5.78 0.63
C ALA A 172 1.60 5.82 -0.66
N GLY A 173 0.91 6.02 -1.78
CA GLY A 173 1.53 6.37 -3.05
C GLY A 173 1.90 7.85 -3.13
N LEU A 174 2.71 8.23 -4.10
CA LEU A 174 3.09 9.61 -4.37
C LEU A 174 2.75 10.00 -5.81
N CYS A 175 2.51 11.29 -6.02
CA CYS A 175 2.31 11.90 -7.35
C CYS A 175 1.24 11.23 -8.21
N GLY A 176 0.14 10.76 -7.59
CA GLY A 176 -0.95 10.05 -8.26
C GLY A 176 -0.83 8.53 -8.25
N GLY A 177 0.27 7.99 -7.72
CA GLY A 177 0.38 6.56 -7.42
C GLY A 177 -0.60 6.14 -6.33
N HIS A 178 -1.06 4.90 -6.42
CA HIS A 178 -1.98 4.33 -5.44
C HIS A 178 -1.21 3.77 -4.22
N PRO A 179 -1.86 3.62 -3.08
CA PRO A 179 -1.25 2.93 -1.94
C PRO A 179 -0.98 1.46 -2.28
N GLY A 180 -0.06 0.84 -1.56
CA GLY A 180 0.11 -0.60 -1.57
C GLY A 180 -1.05 -1.32 -0.89
N ASN A 181 -0.94 -2.63 -0.71
CA ASN A 181 -2.03 -3.42 -0.17
C ASN A 181 -2.29 -3.14 1.32
N THR A 182 -3.55 -3.36 1.71
CA THR A 182 -3.89 -3.53 3.12
C THR A 182 -3.34 -4.85 3.65
N GLY A 183 -2.86 -4.87 4.91
CA GLY A 183 -2.50 -6.13 5.58
C GLY A 183 -3.74 -7.01 5.79
N LEU A 184 -3.56 -8.31 5.82
CA LEU A 184 -4.63 -9.26 6.12
C LEU A 184 -4.06 -10.48 6.85
N ASP A 185 -4.58 -10.75 8.05
CA ASP A 185 -4.39 -12.00 8.75
C ASP A 185 -5.70 -12.77 8.73
N VAL A 186 -5.64 -14.06 8.46
CA VAL A 186 -6.83 -14.92 8.38
C VAL A 186 -6.55 -16.21 9.11
N ILE A 187 -7.51 -16.64 9.93
CA ILE A 187 -7.52 -17.98 10.51
C ILE A 187 -8.54 -18.82 9.75
N ALA A 188 -8.07 -19.85 9.07
CA ALA A 188 -8.93 -20.84 8.44
C ALA A 188 -9.40 -21.85 9.49
N ARG A 189 -10.63 -21.66 9.99
CA ARG A 189 -11.31 -22.59 10.88
C ARG A 189 -11.89 -23.74 10.06
N GLN A 190 -12.20 -24.86 10.69
CA GLN A 190 -12.78 -26.05 10.02
C GLN A 190 -12.02 -26.40 8.73
N SER A 191 -10.72 -26.42 8.82
CA SER A 191 -9.78 -26.56 7.70
C SER A 191 -9.69 -28.02 7.26
N ARG A 192 -9.49 -28.22 5.96
CA ARG A 192 -9.22 -29.54 5.32
C ARG A 192 -7.73 -29.86 5.25
N VAL A 193 -6.87 -29.06 5.88
CA VAL A 193 -5.41 -29.17 5.73
C VAL A 193 -4.90 -30.55 6.18
N THR A 194 -5.44 -31.10 7.24
CA THR A 194 -5.01 -32.42 7.76
C THR A 194 -5.30 -33.54 6.77
N GLU A 195 -6.49 -33.55 6.17
CA GLU A 195 -6.89 -34.53 5.17
C GLU A 195 -6.08 -34.36 3.88
N MET A 196 -5.85 -33.13 3.45
CA MET A 196 -5.01 -32.82 2.27
C MET A 196 -3.57 -33.33 2.45
N LEU A 197 -2.96 -33.02 3.58
CA LEU A 197 -1.60 -33.48 3.88
C LEU A 197 -1.52 -35.02 4.00
N ALA A 198 -2.51 -35.67 4.61
CA ALA A 198 -2.59 -37.12 4.67
C ALA A 198 -2.75 -37.77 3.29
N ALA A 199 -3.37 -37.07 2.34
CA ALA A 199 -3.47 -37.48 0.94
C ALA A 199 -2.24 -37.12 0.10
N GLY A 200 -1.20 -36.53 0.69
CA GLY A 200 0.00 -36.07 -0.03
C GLY A 200 -0.24 -34.82 -0.88
N GLN A 201 -1.29 -34.05 -0.57
CA GLN A 201 -1.64 -32.83 -1.27
C GLN A 201 -1.20 -31.61 -0.44
N MET A 202 -0.36 -30.76 -1.02
CA MET A 202 0.03 -29.48 -0.41
C MET A 202 -0.95 -28.39 -0.88
N PRO A 203 -1.67 -27.71 0.02
CA PRO A 203 -2.58 -26.65 -0.36
C PRO A 203 -1.80 -25.45 -0.91
N SER A 204 -2.39 -24.74 -1.86
CA SER A 204 -1.83 -23.54 -2.48
C SER A 204 -2.65 -22.28 -2.24
N THR A 205 -3.90 -22.40 -1.84
CA THR A 205 -4.81 -21.27 -1.60
C THR A 205 -5.64 -21.49 -0.33
N LEU A 206 -6.12 -20.38 0.26
CA LEU A 206 -7.05 -20.46 1.39
C LEU A 206 -8.39 -21.13 1.02
N ALA A 207 -8.86 -20.94 -0.21
CA ALA A 207 -10.11 -21.56 -0.69
C ALA A 207 -10.03 -23.08 -0.78
N GLU A 208 -8.85 -23.65 -1.06
CA GLU A 208 -8.63 -25.09 -0.99
C GLU A 208 -8.70 -25.62 0.44
N ILE A 209 -8.29 -24.80 1.40
CA ILE A 209 -8.15 -25.18 2.81
C ILE A 209 -9.49 -25.13 3.55
N SER A 210 -10.25 -24.05 3.40
CA SER A 210 -11.45 -23.82 4.21
C SER A 210 -12.44 -22.90 3.51
N ASP A 211 -13.73 -23.16 3.77
CA ASP A 211 -14.83 -22.27 3.40
C ASP A 211 -15.15 -21.26 4.53
N THR A 212 -14.53 -21.42 5.71
CA THR A 212 -14.72 -20.55 6.88
C THR A 212 -13.42 -19.84 7.21
N LEU A 213 -13.34 -18.57 6.81
CA LEU A 213 -12.19 -17.69 7.05
C LEU A 213 -12.57 -16.64 8.09
N GLU A 214 -11.84 -16.62 9.19
CA GLU A 214 -11.99 -15.64 10.27
C GLU A 214 -10.91 -14.56 10.14
N PRO A 215 -11.28 -13.28 9.86
CA PRO A 215 -10.31 -12.21 9.82
C PRO A 215 -9.67 -11.99 11.19
N GLY A 216 -8.34 -11.98 11.22
CA GLY A 216 -7.57 -11.67 12.43
C GLY A 216 -7.74 -10.19 12.82
N GLN A 217 -8.07 -9.94 14.07
CA GLN A 217 -8.21 -8.59 14.60
C GLN A 217 -6.85 -7.87 14.71
N ASN A 218 -6.87 -6.54 14.74
CA ASN A 218 -5.64 -5.73 14.82
C ASN A 218 -4.82 -6.01 16.09
N TYR A 219 -5.51 -6.21 17.21
CA TYR A 219 -4.90 -6.54 18.51
C TYR A 219 -5.77 -7.56 19.19
N ALA A 220 -5.42 -8.82 19.07
CA ALA A 220 -6.21 -9.90 19.63
C ALA A 220 -5.33 -11.00 20.22
N SER A 221 -5.85 -11.63 21.26
CA SER A 221 -5.38 -12.93 21.73
C SER A 221 -6.41 -13.97 21.34
N SER A 222 -5.97 -15.04 20.72
CA SER A 222 -6.80 -16.14 20.20
C SER A 222 -6.04 -17.45 20.37
N TYR A 223 -6.54 -18.49 19.74
CA TYR A 223 -5.90 -19.80 19.67
C TYR A 223 -5.89 -20.30 18.23
N LEU A 224 -4.84 -21.05 17.91
CA LEU A 224 -4.72 -21.81 16.67
C LEU A 224 -4.71 -23.29 17.03
N ALA A 225 -5.79 -24.00 16.74
CA ALA A 225 -5.92 -25.41 17.05
C ALA A 225 -5.21 -26.29 16.01
N PRO A 226 -4.80 -27.53 16.35
CA PRO A 226 -4.32 -28.48 15.37
C PRO A 226 -5.32 -28.66 14.22
N GLY A 227 -4.83 -28.59 12.99
CA GLY A 227 -5.66 -28.63 11.77
C GLY A 227 -6.27 -27.29 11.36
N GLU A 228 -6.09 -26.20 12.12
CA GLU A 228 -6.39 -24.84 11.65
C GLU A 228 -5.17 -24.21 10.99
N VAL A 229 -5.39 -23.17 10.17
CA VAL A 229 -4.31 -22.48 9.43
C VAL A 229 -4.36 -21.00 9.73
N LEU A 230 -3.23 -20.44 10.12
CA LEU A 230 -3.01 -19.00 10.13
C LEU A 230 -2.33 -18.60 8.81
N ALA A 231 -2.97 -17.73 8.04
CA ALA A 231 -2.36 -17.09 6.89
C ALA A 231 -2.23 -15.59 7.12
N MET A 232 -1.05 -15.05 6.83
CA MET A 232 -0.73 -13.64 6.96
C MET A 232 -0.29 -13.09 5.61
N THR A 233 -0.79 -11.91 5.25
CA THR A 233 -0.34 -11.16 4.06
C THR A 233 0.06 -9.77 4.50
N TRP A 234 1.33 -9.43 4.26
CA TRP A 234 1.90 -8.15 4.67
C TRP A 234 1.65 -7.06 3.66
N GLN A 235 2.25 -5.88 3.92
CA GLN A 235 2.01 -4.69 3.11
C GLN A 235 3.14 -4.49 2.10
N GLY A 236 2.76 -4.25 0.84
CA GLY A 236 3.64 -3.78 -0.23
C GLY A 236 3.97 -2.30 -0.09
N GLY A 237 4.79 -1.79 -0.97
CA GLY A 237 5.11 -0.37 -1.04
C GLY A 237 4.08 0.44 -1.82
N GLY A 238 4.01 1.75 -1.59
CA GLY A 238 3.21 2.66 -2.40
C GLY A 238 3.75 2.86 -3.82
N GLY A 239 2.87 3.14 -4.77
CA GLY A 239 3.22 3.46 -6.16
C GLY A 239 3.65 4.92 -6.34
N TYR A 240 4.30 5.22 -7.46
CA TYR A 240 4.69 6.59 -7.84
C TYR A 240 4.16 6.95 -9.22
N GLY A 241 3.45 8.08 -9.32
CA GLY A 241 2.85 8.56 -10.56
C GLY A 241 1.58 7.81 -10.98
N ASP A 242 0.81 8.39 -11.88
CA ASP A 242 -0.45 7.80 -12.37
C ASP A 242 -0.23 6.42 -13.02
N PRO A 243 -0.90 5.35 -12.57
CA PRO A 243 -0.82 4.01 -13.17
C PRO A 243 -1.07 3.98 -14.69
N LEU A 244 -1.95 4.84 -15.20
CA LEU A 244 -2.24 4.92 -16.64
C LEU A 244 -1.07 5.44 -17.49
N THR A 245 0.02 5.89 -16.84
CA THR A 245 1.23 6.35 -17.52
C THR A 245 2.38 5.33 -17.46
N ARG A 246 2.17 4.16 -16.83
CA ARG A 246 3.19 3.09 -16.81
C ARG A 246 3.43 2.56 -18.21
N GLU A 247 4.70 2.32 -18.55
CA GLU A 247 5.07 1.72 -19.83
C GLU A 247 4.40 0.34 -20.00
N PRO A 248 3.66 0.10 -21.11
CA PRO A 248 2.91 -1.14 -21.30
C PRO A 248 3.76 -2.40 -21.24
N ASP A 249 4.98 -2.36 -21.78
CA ASP A 249 5.91 -3.49 -21.74
C ASP A 249 6.42 -3.78 -20.31
N ALA A 250 6.49 -2.76 -19.44
CA ALA A 250 6.79 -2.95 -18.04
C ALA A 250 5.66 -3.70 -17.32
N VAL A 251 4.39 -3.37 -17.63
CA VAL A 251 3.24 -4.11 -17.11
C VAL A 251 3.22 -5.55 -17.61
N ALA A 252 3.49 -5.78 -18.89
CA ALA A 252 3.58 -7.13 -19.45
C ALA A 252 4.70 -7.95 -18.78
N ARG A 253 5.83 -7.33 -18.45
CA ARG A 253 6.89 -7.97 -17.68
C ARG A 253 6.42 -8.32 -16.28
N ASP A 254 5.75 -7.39 -15.58
CA ASP A 254 5.22 -7.62 -14.24
C ASP A 254 4.23 -8.80 -14.21
N VAL A 255 3.41 -8.95 -15.26
CA VAL A 255 2.49 -10.10 -15.39
C VAL A 255 3.25 -11.40 -15.56
N ARG A 256 4.27 -11.44 -16.42
CA ARG A 256 5.11 -12.63 -16.61
C ARG A 256 5.87 -13.03 -15.33
N GLU A 257 6.27 -12.05 -14.53
CA GLU A 257 6.98 -12.23 -13.27
C GLU A 257 6.04 -12.43 -12.07
N GLN A 258 4.73 -12.53 -12.32
CA GLN A 258 3.70 -12.73 -11.30
C GLN A 258 3.68 -11.63 -10.21
N LYS A 259 4.04 -10.41 -10.57
CA LYS A 259 3.95 -9.22 -9.70
C LYS A 259 2.62 -8.51 -9.84
N VAL A 260 2.01 -8.61 -11.02
CA VAL A 260 0.71 -8.04 -11.37
C VAL A 260 -0.12 -9.12 -12.06
N THR A 261 -1.41 -9.20 -11.76
CA THR A 261 -2.33 -10.09 -12.47
C THR A 261 -2.74 -9.49 -13.83
N THR A 262 -3.19 -10.34 -14.75
CA THR A 262 -3.70 -9.88 -16.05
C THR A 262 -4.92 -8.98 -15.90
N GLU A 263 -5.75 -9.28 -14.91
CA GLU A 263 -6.93 -8.49 -14.53
C GLU A 263 -6.53 -7.09 -14.07
N ALA A 264 -5.54 -6.98 -13.18
CA ALA A 264 -5.03 -5.70 -12.69
C ALA A 264 -4.29 -4.93 -13.81
N ALA A 265 -3.57 -5.61 -14.69
CA ALA A 265 -2.92 -4.99 -15.83
C ALA A 265 -3.94 -4.20 -16.66
N ARG A 266 -5.11 -4.77 -16.93
CA ARG A 266 -6.19 -4.09 -17.64
C ARG A 266 -6.94 -3.08 -16.78
N ALA A 267 -7.43 -3.50 -15.59
CA ALA A 267 -8.35 -2.70 -14.78
C ALA A 267 -7.69 -1.45 -14.17
N VAL A 268 -6.40 -1.52 -13.84
CA VAL A 268 -5.68 -0.46 -13.12
C VAL A 268 -4.70 0.29 -14.03
N TYR A 269 -3.94 -0.41 -14.85
CA TYR A 269 -2.93 0.18 -15.74
C TYR A 269 -3.44 0.47 -17.16
N GLY A 270 -4.65 -0.01 -17.47
CA GLY A 270 -5.23 0.11 -18.81
C GLY A 270 -4.43 -0.61 -19.88
N VAL A 271 -3.69 -1.67 -19.54
CA VAL A 271 -2.86 -2.44 -20.47
C VAL A 271 -3.58 -3.73 -20.84
N VAL A 272 -3.81 -3.89 -22.13
CA VAL A 272 -4.46 -5.08 -22.69
C VAL A 272 -3.39 -6.02 -23.24
N LEU A 273 -3.37 -7.24 -22.70
CA LEU A 273 -2.46 -8.30 -23.14
C LEU A 273 -3.22 -9.34 -23.96
N GLU A 274 -2.64 -9.75 -25.06
CA GLU A 274 -3.08 -10.88 -25.88
C GLU A 274 -1.92 -11.89 -25.95
N ASP A 275 -2.15 -13.10 -25.48
CA ASP A 275 -1.11 -14.14 -25.37
C ASP A 275 0.17 -13.66 -24.69
N GLY A 276 0.02 -12.83 -23.61
CA GLY A 276 1.13 -12.27 -22.84
C GLY A 276 1.88 -11.11 -23.52
N THR A 277 1.41 -10.66 -24.70
CA THR A 277 1.99 -9.55 -25.48
C THR A 277 1.08 -8.33 -25.43
N VAL A 278 1.66 -7.13 -25.40
CA VAL A 278 0.88 -5.89 -25.40
C VAL A 278 0.15 -5.67 -26.71
N ASN A 279 -1.18 -5.56 -26.67
CA ASN A 279 -1.95 -5.00 -27.76
C ASN A 279 -2.00 -3.48 -27.64
N THR A 280 -1.16 -2.78 -28.43
CA THR A 280 -0.99 -1.32 -28.35
C THR A 280 -2.28 -0.55 -28.63
N ALA A 281 -3.05 -0.96 -29.64
CA ALA A 281 -4.29 -0.28 -30.03
C ALA A 281 -5.37 -0.44 -28.92
N ALA A 282 -5.57 -1.66 -28.44
CA ALA A 282 -6.50 -1.93 -27.34
C ALA A 282 -6.07 -1.26 -26.04
N THR A 283 -4.77 -1.19 -25.74
CA THR A 283 -4.21 -0.47 -24.59
C THR A 283 -4.50 1.03 -24.66
N SER A 284 -4.31 1.66 -25.84
CA SER A 284 -4.65 3.07 -26.01
C SER A 284 -6.15 3.32 -25.78
N ALA A 285 -6.99 2.51 -26.40
CA ALA A 285 -8.45 2.62 -26.24
C ALA A 285 -8.90 2.41 -24.77
N GLU A 286 -8.33 1.43 -24.07
CA GLU A 286 -8.65 1.17 -22.68
C GLU A 286 -8.24 2.34 -21.77
N ARG A 287 -7.04 2.91 -21.97
CA ARG A 287 -6.57 4.08 -21.22
C ARG A 287 -7.45 5.31 -21.46
N ASP A 288 -7.89 5.53 -22.70
CA ASP A 288 -8.80 6.63 -23.03
C ASP A 288 -10.18 6.41 -22.40
N HIS A 289 -10.67 5.16 -22.39
CA HIS A 289 -11.89 4.79 -21.67
C HIS A 289 -11.78 5.05 -20.16
N GLN A 290 -10.68 4.69 -19.54
CA GLN A 290 -10.46 4.93 -18.12
C GLN A 290 -10.35 6.43 -17.79
N ARG A 291 -9.73 7.25 -18.65
CA ARG A 291 -9.74 8.71 -18.50
C ARG A 291 -11.15 9.29 -18.64
N ALA A 292 -11.96 8.77 -19.59
CA ALA A 292 -13.35 9.16 -19.73
C ALA A 292 -14.17 8.83 -18.47
N ARG A 293 -13.98 7.64 -17.88
CA ARG A 293 -14.59 7.27 -16.60
C ARG A 293 -14.20 8.24 -15.47
N ARG A 294 -12.92 8.59 -15.34
CA ARG A 294 -12.48 9.60 -14.36
C ARG A 294 -13.24 10.92 -14.55
N ARG A 295 -13.41 11.34 -15.80
CA ARG A 295 -14.18 12.56 -16.14
C ARG A 295 -15.64 12.48 -15.72
N GLU A 296 -16.30 11.36 -15.99
CA GLU A 296 -17.72 11.16 -15.69
C GLU A 296 -18.00 11.04 -14.20
N GLN A 297 -17.07 10.43 -13.45
CA GLN A 297 -17.25 10.17 -12.02
C GLN A 297 -16.75 11.29 -11.12
N SER A 298 -15.96 12.23 -11.63
CA SER A 298 -15.38 13.31 -10.85
C SER A 298 -16.25 14.55 -10.83
N ARG A 299 -16.23 15.27 -9.71
CA ARG A 299 -16.76 16.64 -9.60
C ARG A 299 -15.64 17.65 -9.79
N ILE A 300 -15.91 18.73 -10.50
CA ILE A 300 -15.04 19.89 -10.65
C ILE A 300 -15.63 21.01 -9.82
N LEU A 301 -14.83 21.60 -8.92
CA LEU A 301 -15.28 22.67 -8.03
C LEU A 301 -15.06 24.05 -8.63
N ARG A 302 -14.10 24.19 -9.54
CA ARG A 302 -13.74 25.44 -10.21
C ARG A 302 -13.26 25.18 -11.63
N ASP A 303 -13.70 25.99 -12.58
CA ASP A 303 -13.20 25.98 -13.95
C ASP A 303 -11.74 26.44 -14.01
N THR A 304 -11.04 25.99 -15.05
CA THR A 304 -9.63 26.31 -15.29
C THR A 304 -9.47 27.37 -16.38
N ASP A 305 -8.37 28.14 -16.33
CA ASP A 305 -8.17 29.38 -17.10
C ASP A 305 -7.28 29.20 -18.35
N GLY A 306 -7.20 28.03 -18.93
CA GLY A 306 -6.48 27.78 -20.18
C GLY A 306 -5.06 27.24 -19.98
N LYS A 307 -4.16 27.48 -20.93
CA LYS A 307 -2.84 26.86 -21.01
C LYS A 307 -1.71 27.80 -20.67
N ALA A 308 -0.77 27.33 -19.88
CA ALA A 308 0.45 28.04 -19.52
C ALA A 308 1.60 27.73 -20.50
N ASN A 309 2.61 28.60 -20.56
CA ASN A 309 3.87 28.29 -21.22
C ASN A 309 4.82 27.62 -20.21
N LEU A 310 5.23 26.39 -20.50
CA LEU A 310 6.08 25.59 -19.62
C LEU A 310 7.60 25.77 -19.88
N ALA A 311 8.03 26.57 -20.85
CA ALA A 311 9.45 26.65 -21.26
C ALA A 311 10.38 27.14 -20.13
N THR A 312 9.86 27.98 -19.22
CA THR A 312 10.60 28.50 -18.06
C THR A 312 10.00 28.08 -16.73
N ALA A 313 9.19 27.04 -16.74
CA ALA A 313 8.47 26.59 -15.56
C ALA A 313 9.40 26.00 -14.50
N ARG A 314 9.15 26.37 -13.25
CA ARG A 314 9.80 25.79 -12.07
C ARG A 314 9.01 24.59 -11.57
N ARG A 315 9.66 23.47 -11.40
CA ARG A 315 9.05 22.26 -10.81
C ARG A 315 8.56 22.55 -9.38
N LEU A 316 7.32 22.19 -9.09
CA LEU A 316 6.77 22.10 -7.73
C LEU A 316 6.82 20.66 -7.20
N ASP A 317 6.40 19.72 -8.03
CA ASP A 317 6.51 18.28 -7.84
C ASP A 317 6.54 17.58 -9.21
N ASP A 318 6.28 16.28 -9.27
CA ASP A 318 6.25 15.54 -10.54
C ASP A 318 5.05 15.87 -11.43
N ASN A 319 4.00 16.46 -10.87
CA ASN A 319 2.74 16.76 -11.56
C ASN A 319 2.50 18.24 -11.79
N LEU A 320 3.08 19.10 -10.94
CA LEU A 320 2.79 20.53 -10.91
C LEU A 320 4.05 21.37 -11.17
N VAL A 321 3.85 22.46 -11.86
CA VAL A 321 4.87 23.46 -12.12
C VAL A 321 4.32 24.86 -11.83
N GLU A 322 5.24 25.77 -11.47
CA GLU A 322 4.98 27.20 -11.39
C GLU A 322 5.64 27.90 -12.58
N THR A 323 4.91 28.78 -13.26
CA THR A 323 5.40 29.51 -14.42
C THR A 323 4.79 30.93 -14.47
N ALA A 324 5.30 31.80 -15.34
CA ALA A 324 4.76 33.13 -15.54
C ALA A 324 3.29 33.05 -16.02
N ALA A 325 2.45 33.91 -15.46
CA ALA A 325 1.07 34.04 -15.90
C ALA A 325 0.99 34.55 -17.35
N PRO A 326 -0.02 34.12 -18.13
CA PRO A 326 -0.30 34.71 -19.43
C PRO A 326 -0.48 36.23 -19.29
N GLY A 327 0.28 37.01 -20.07
CA GLY A 327 0.26 38.49 -19.95
C GLY A 327 1.31 39.08 -19.00
N GLY A 328 2.10 38.25 -18.30
CA GLY A 328 3.32 38.69 -17.60
C GLY A 328 3.13 39.25 -16.19
N ALA A 329 1.92 39.27 -15.64
CA ALA A 329 1.65 39.74 -14.29
C ALA A 329 1.56 38.59 -13.28
N GLY A 330 2.66 38.23 -12.60
CA GLY A 330 2.69 37.22 -11.57
C GLY A 330 3.00 35.80 -12.08
N THR A 331 2.73 34.81 -11.23
CA THR A 331 2.93 33.38 -11.53
C THR A 331 1.62 32.59 -11.42
N VAL A 332 1.57 31.48 -12.11
CA VAL A 332 0.47 30.49 -12.03
C VAL A 332 1.00 29.10 -11.78
N VAL A 333 0.21 28.27 -11.16
CA VAL A 333 0.44 26.84 -11.03
C VAL A 333 -0.28 26.12 -12.17
N ALA A 334 0.44 25.27 -12.88
CA ALA A 334 -0.07 24.53 -14.01
C ALA A 334 0.25 23.03 -13.93
N CYS A 335 -0.61 22.24 -14.57
CA CYS A 335 -0.35 20.81 -14.77
C CYS A 335 0.86 20.62 -15.70
N ARG A 336 1.86 19.88 -15.24
CA ARG A 336 3.08 19.59 -16.02
C ARG A 336 2.78 18.75 -17.28
N HIS A 337 1.73 17.94 -17.26
CA HIS A 337 1.42 16.98 -18.34
C HIS A 337 0.71 17.62 -19.53
N CYS A 338 -0.10 18.66 -19.29
CA CYS A 338 -0.91 19.27 -20.35
C CYS A 338 -0.93 20.79 -20.34
N ALA A 339 -0.17 21.42 -19.46
CA ALA A 339 -0.04 22.87 -19.29
C ALA A 339 -1.33 23.58 -18.83
N GLU A 340 -2.37 22.87 -18.40
CA GLU A 340 -3.59 23.49 -17.86
C GLU A 340 -3.27 24.35 -16.64
N ILE A 341 -3.72 25.61 -16.66
CA ILE A 341 -3.59 26.53 -15.52
C ILE A 341 -4.59 26.13 -14.46
N LEU A 342 -4.11 25.75 -13.28
CA LEU A 342 -4.92 25.31 -12.16
C LEU A 342 -5.19 26.43 -11.15
N GLY A 343 -4.37 27.47 -11.09
CA GLY A 343 -4.56 28.59 -10.17
C GLY A 343 -3.39 29.54 -10.05
N GLY A 344 -3.54 30.61 -9.27
CA GLY A 344 -2.48 31.58 -8.96
C GLY A 344 -1.56 31.12 -7.83
N THR A 345 -2.03 30.22 -6.98
CA THR A 345 -1.29 29.62 -5.87
C THR A 345 -1.50 28.10 -5.83
N ALA A 346 -0.70 27.37 -5.05
CA ALA A 346 -0.92 25.95 -4.87
C ALA A 346 -2.27 25.64 -4.22
N ALA A 347 -2.72 26.46 -3.27
CA ALA A 347 -4.05 26.33 -2.65
C ALA A 347 -5.18 26.54 -3.64
N ASP A 348 -5.03 27.51 -4.56
CA ASP A 348 -6.02 27.72 -5.63
C ASP A 348 -6.01 26.55 -6.63
N ALA A 349 -4.84 25.98 -6.91
CA ALA A 349 -4.70 24.85 -7.83
C ALA A 349 -5.44 23.62 -7.32
N GLU A 350 -5.44 23.37 -6.01
CA GLU A 350 -6.18 22.27 -5.39
C GLU A 350 -7.70 22.37 -5.66
N LEU A 351 -8.26 23.58 -5.60
CA LEU A 351 -9.69 23.82 -5.85
C LEU A 351 -10.09 23.60 -7.31
N ALA A 352 -9.14 23.60 -8.24
CA ALA A 352 -9.38 23.34 -9.64
C ALA A 352 -9.24 21.87 -10.04
N LEU A 353 -8.77 21.00 -9.14
CA LEU A 353 -8.66 19.58 -9.42
C LEU A 353 -10.04 18.91 -9.49
N ALA A 354 -10.18 17.97 -10.40
CA ALA A 354 -11.33 17.09 -10.47
C ALA A 354 -11.22 16.03 -9.36
N ILE A 355 -12.26 15.89 -8.54
CA ILE A 355 -12.25 15.03 -7.35
C ILE A 355 -13.20 13.85 -7.57
N HIS A 356 -12.67 12.65 -7.47
CA HIS A 356 -13.44 11.42 -7.38
C HIS A 356 -13.35 10.84 -5.97
N GLU A 357 -14.49 10.33 -5.47
CA GLU A 357 -14.56 9.59 -4.21
C GLU A 357 -15.48 8.38 -4.42
N GLY A 358 -14.98 7.20 -4.10
CA GLY A 358 -15.68 5.94 -4.27
C GLY A 358 -15.28 4.91 -3.21
N PRO A 359 -15.80 3.68 -3.29
CA PRO A 359 -15.39 2.58 -2.42
C PRO A 359 -13.88 2.40 -2.39
N SER A 360 -13.31 2.03 -1.24
CA SER A 360 -11.86 1.83 -1.08
C SER A 360 -11.26 0.86 -2.11
N THR A 361 -12.04 -0.15 -2.53
CA THR A 361 -11.65 -1.14 -3.53
C THR A 361 -11.43 -0.58 -4.93
N GLU A 362 -11.88 0.64 -5.22
CA GLU A 362 -11.57 1.31 -6.49
C GLU A 362 -10.10 1.72 -6.62
N ALA A 363 -9.36 1.73 -5.51
CA ALA A 363 -7.90 1.87 -5.54
C ALA A 363 -7.22 0.72 -6.29
N GLY A 364 -7.87 -0.45 -6.35
CA GLY A 364 -7.40 -1.63 -7.06
C GLY A 364 -7.44 -2.90 -6.19
N PRO A 365 -6.99 -4.05 -6.75
CA PRO A 365 -7.05 -5.36 -6.10
C PRO A 365 -6.17 -5.47 -4.85
N GLN A 366 -5.26 -4.54 -4.62
CA GLN A 366 -4.43 -4.49 -3.42
C GLN A 366 -5.22 -4.17 -2.14
N ILE A 367 -6.44 -3.67 -2.24
CA ILE A 367 -7.30 -3.46 -1.06
C ILE A 367 -8.01 -4.79 -0.78
N ILE A 368 -7.33 -5.65 -0.02
CA ILE A 368 -7.75 -7.05 0.23
C ILE A 368 -8.56 -7.23 1.51
N ALA A 369 -8.44 -6.31 2.47
CA ALA A 369 -9.22 -6.33 3.69
C ALA A 369 -10.48 -5.47 3.55
N ASN A 370 -11.61 -5.94 4.09
CA ASN A 370 -12.82 -5.13 4.17
C ASN A 370 -12.68 -4.15 5.36
N PRO A 371 -12.69 -2.82 5.15
CA PRO A 371 -12.54 -1.86 6.23
C PRO A 371 -13.58 -1.99 7.34
N ALA A 372 -14.81 -2.41 7.01
CA ALA A 372 -15.89 -2.55 7.97
C ALA A 372 -15.65 -3.65 9.03
N ASP A 373 -14.72 -4.58 8.79
CA ASP A 373 -14.34 -5.59 9.77
C ASP A 373 -13.45 -5.02 10.89
N TYR A 374 -12.93 -3.78 10.74
CA TYR A 374 -11.92 -3.19 11.63
C TYR A 374 -12.26 -1.82 12.16
N VAL A 375 -13.08 -1.03 11.47
CA VAL A 375 -13.44 0.34 11.84
C VAL A 375 -14.90 0.64 11.53
N ASP A 376 -15.52 1.47 12.38
CA ASP A 376 -16.92 1.89 12.21
C ASP A 376 -17.09 3.04 11.21
N ALA A 377 -16.00 3.77 10.91
CA ALA A 377 -16.02 4.88 9.98
C ALA A 377 -15.91 4.40 8.52
N PRO A 378 -16.68 4.97 7.58
CA PRO A 378 -16.53 4.68 6.16
C PRO A 378 -15.10 5.00 5.67
N VAL A 379 -14.53 4.09 4.89
CA VAL A 379 -13.22 4.25 4.22
C VAL A 379 -13.44 4.31 2.72
N VAL A 380 -12.85 5.32 2.09
CA VAL A 380 -13.05 5.65 0.68
C VAL A 380 -11.72 5.68 -0.08
N PHE A 381 -11.78 5.40 -1.37
CA PHE A 381 -10.74 5.79 -2.32
C PHE A 381 -11.02 7.21 -2.78
N ARG A 382 -10.03 8.08 -2.69
CA ARG A 382 -10.13 9.47 -3.11
C ARG A 382 -9.02 9.76 -4.11
N GLN A 383 -9.39 10.33 -5.26
CA GLN A 383 -8.46 10.63 -6.34
C GLN A 383 -8.68 12.05 -6.86
N TYR A 384 -7.59 12.78 -7.04
CA TYR A 384 -7.55 14.11 -7.61
C TYR A 384 -6.88 14.06 -8.97
N CYS A 385 -7.57 14.51 -9.99
CA CYS A 385 -7.09 14.52 -11.38
C CYS A 385 -7.00 15.95 -11.93
N CYS A 386 -6.10 16.15 -12.88
CA CYS A 386 -6.14 17.34 -13.73
C CYS A 386 -7.45 17.35 -14.53
N PRO A 387 -8.27 18.43 -14.50
CA PRO A 387 -9.57 18.46 -15.18
C PRO A 387 -9.48 18.48 -16.71
N SER A 388 -8.28 18.69 -17.26
CA SER A 388 -8.04 18.74 -18.71
C SER A 388 -7.50 17.41 -19.27
N CYS A 389 -6.43 16.84 -18.70
CA CYS A 389 -5.83 15.61 -19.20
C CYS A 389 -6.16 14.34 -18.43
N TRP A 390 -6.87 14.47 -17.32
CA TRP A 390 -7.33 13.36 -16.47
C TRP A 390 -6.21 12.48 -15.90
N THR A 391 -4.99 13.02 -15.87
CA THR A 391 -3.89 12.40 -15.13
C THR A 391 -4.17 12.52 -13.63
N ALA A 392 -4.03 11.41 -12.92
CA ALA A 392 -4.12 11.41 -11.46
C ALA A 392 -2.89 12.12 -10.86
N LEU A 393 -3.14 13.10 -10.01
CA LEU A 393 -2.11 13.89 -9.34
C LEU A 393 -1.92 13.46 -7.89
N TYR A 394 -2.99 12.98 -7.27
CA TYR A 394 -3.00 12.44 -5.92
C TYR A 394 -4.04 11.31 -5.82
N SER A 395 -3.71 10.28 -5.07
CA SER A 395 -4.63 9.16 -4.81
C SER A 395 -4.38 8.61 -3.41
N ALA A 396 -5.45 8.36 -2.65
CA ALA A 396 -5.35 7.82 -1.29
C ALA A 396 -6.57 6.96 -0.94
N VAL A 397 -6.37 6.02 -0.02
CA VAL A 397 -7.44 5.33 0.70
C VAL A 397 -7.48 5.93 2.10
N VAL A 398 -8.58 6.57 2.46
CA VAL A 398 -8.69 7.36 3.70
C VAL A 398 -10.08 7.21 4.34
N PRO A 399 -10.22 7.45 5.65
CA PRO A 399 -11.55 7.65 6.23
C PRO A 399 -12.31 8.78 5.50
N ALA A 400 -13.60 8.62 5.22
CA ALA A 400 -14.39 9.62 4.51
C ALA A 400 -14.38 11.00 5.20
N SER A 401 -14.25 11.01 6.53
CA SER A 401 -14.14 12.24 7.33
C SER A 401 -12.75 12.89 7.29
N HIS A 402 -11.75 12.24 6.65
CA HIS A 402 -10.40 12.78 6.58
C HIS A 402 -10.37 14.08 5.77
N VAL A 403 -9.85 15.14 6.38
CA VAL A 403 -9.60 16.41 5.69
C VAL A 403 -8.30 16.27 4.93
N ASP A 404 -8.34 16.46 3.61
CA ASP A 404 -7.21 16.20 2.74
C ASP A 404 -6.00 17.05 3.04
N THR A 405 -4.83 16.39 3.05
CA THR A 405 -3.53 17.02 3.26
C THR A 405 -3.03 17.80 2.05
N MET A 406 -3.73 17.78 0.91
CA MET A 406 -3.42 18.66 -0.23
C MET A 406 -3.45 20.14 0.18
N THR A 407 -4.32 20.52 1.12
CA THR A 407 -4.27 21.85 1.76
C THR A 407 -2.94 22.17 2.44
N THR A 408 -2.11 21.18 2.70
CA THR A 408 -0.78 21.37 3.32
C THR A 408 0.28 21.80 2.31
N LEU A 409 0.19 21.36 1.06
CA LEU A 409 1.06 21.85 -0.04
C LEU A 409 0.85 23.35 -0.25
N GLY A 410 -0.39 23.84 -0.19
CA GLY A 410 -0.72 25.25 -0.25
C GLY A 410 -0.10 26.08 0.88
N ARG A 411 -0.03 25.54 2.10
CA ARG A 411 0.58 26.22 3.26
C ARG A 411 2.11 26.31 3.15
N LEU A 412 2.79 25.30 2.62
CA LEU A 412 4.24 25.31 2.44
C LEU A 412 4.71 26.28 1.36
N THR A 413 3.86 26.62 0.37
CA THR A 413 4.18 27.59 -0.68
C THR A 413 3.96 29.03 -0.24
N ALA A 414 3.04 29.28 0.70
CA ALA A 414 2.73 30.63 1.19
C ALA A 414 3.85 31.23 2.09
N THR A 415 4.76 30.42 2.66
CA THR A 415 5.81 30.86 3.59
C THR A 415 7.13 31.24 2.92
N THR A 416 7.28 31.14 1.61
CA THR A 416 8.50 31.48 0.88
C THR A 416 8.47 32.87 0.23
N GLY A 417 7.47 33.69 0.55
CA GLY A 417 7.26 35.05 0.03
C GLY A 417 7.52 36.17 1.05
N SER A 418 8.51 36.00 1.96
CA SER A 418 8.98 37.10 2.82
C SER A 418 10.49 37.12 2.89
#